data_c025014a278a83ab351b534b1f8ca3d9
#
_entry.id   c025014a278a83ab351b534b1f8ca3d9
#
_cell.length_a   1.000
_cell.length_b   1.000
_cell.length_c   1.000
_cell.angle_alpha   90.00
_cell.angle_beta   90.00
_cell.angle_gamma   90.00
#
_symmetry.space_group_name_H-M   'P 1'
#
loop_
_entity.id
_entity.type
_entity.pdbx_description
1 polymer ?
#
loop_
_entity_poly.entity_id
_entity_poly.type
_entity_poly.pdbx_seq_one_letter_code
_entity_poly.pdbx_strand_id
1 'polypeptide(L)' 'LQNKIRVGMTKDMTRLAWGEPTEVIKNGNTEQWFYPAGQLNFRGDKIVSTK' A
#
# COMPACT_ATOMS: atom_id res chain seq x y z
N LEU A 1 7.59 9.26 15.12
CA LEU A 1 7.01 8.28 14.22
C LEU A 1 7.27 8.62 12.78
N GLN A 2 7.66 7.63 12.02
CA GLN A 2 7.90 7.75 10.60
C GLN A 2 6.69 7.20 9.85
N ASN A 3 6.07 8.03 9.04
CA ASN A 3 4.93 7.60 8.23
C ASN A 3 5.34 7.43 6.78
N LYS A 4 6.55 6.93 6.58
CA LYS A 4 7.08 6.76 5.23
C LYS A 4 6.71 5.41 4.67
N ILE A 5 6.33 5.42 3.40
CA ILE A 5 6.01 4.21 2.66
C ILE A 5 7.18 3.87 1.75
N ARG A 6 7.56 2.60 1.74
CA ARG A 6 8.68 2.14 0.93
C ARG A 6 8.33 0.85 0.21
N VAL A 7 8.91 0.67 -0.95
CA VAL A 7 8.82 -0.60 -1.67
C VAL A 7 9.35 -1.70 -0.77
N GLY A 8 8.62 -2.81 -0.73
CA GLY A 8 8.98 -3.95 0.11
C GLY A 8 8.24 -4.01 1.44
N MET A 9 7.51 -2.96 1.79
CA MET A 9 6.70 -2.97 3.02
C MET A 9 5.52 -3.91 2.85
N THR A 10 5.15 -4.57 3.95
CA THR A 10 3.96 -5.41 3.97
C THR A 10 2.71 -4.56 4.11
N LYS A 11 1.56 -5.21 3.87
CA LYS A 11 0.28 -4.54 4.04
C LYS A 11 0.07 -4.09 5.48
N ASP A 12 0.48 -4.92 6.46
CA ASP A 12 0.33 -4.55 7.86
C ASP A 12 1.16 -3.31 8.20
N MET A 13 2.39 -3.27 7.71
CA MET A 13 3.25 -2.12 7.93
C MET A 13 2.66 -0.87 7.30
N THR A 14 2.07 -1.01 6.12
CA THR A 14 1.44 0.11 5.45
C THR A 14 0.25 0.64 6.24
N ARG A 15 -0.57 -0.27 6.79
CA ARG A 15 -1.69 0.16 7.62
C ARG A 15 -1.24 0.87 8.88
N LEU A 16 -0.15 0.40 9.47
CA LEU A 16 0.39 1.08 10.66
C LEU A 16 0.90 2.47 10.34
N ALA A 17 1.45 2.65 9.13
CA ALA A 17 1.99 3.95 8.75
C ALA A 17 0.92 4.92 8.28
N TRP A 18 0.01 4.46 7.41
CA TRP A 18 -0.95 5.33 6.76
C TRP A 18 -2.41 5.04 7.09
N GLY A 19 -2.68 3.96 7.81
CA GLY A 19 -4.06 3.58 8.12
C GLY A 19 -4.71 2.85 6.96
N GLU A 20 -6.04 2.80 6.99
CA GLU A 20 -6.80 2.10 5.96
C GLU A 20 -6.86 2.93 4.69
N PRO A 21 -6.75 2.29 3.52
CA PRO A 21 -6.88 3.02 2.26
C PRO A 21 -8.34 3.45 2.03
N THR A 22 -8.50 4.49 1.22
CA THR A 22 -9.83 4.93 0.85
C THR A 22 -10.47 3.98 -0.15
N GLU A 23 -9.66 3.29 -0.94
CA GLU A 23 -10.16 2.33 -1.90
C GLU A 23 -9.11 1.26 -2.16
N VAL A 24 -9.56 0.04 -2.42
CA VAL A 24 -8.69 -1.08 -2.77
C VAL A 24 -9.24 -1.73 -4.02
N ILE A 25 -8.38 -1.94 -5.02
CA ILE A 25 -8.72 -2.68 -6.22
C ILE A 25 -7.85 -3.92 -6.25
N LYS A 26 -8.49 -5.09 -6.28
CA LYS A 26 -7.78 -6.36 -6.37
C LYS A 26 -7.84 -6.89 -7.78
N ASN A 27 -6.70 -7.41 -8.25
CA ASN A 27 -6.62 -8.00 -9.57
C ASN A 27 -5.66 -9.18 -9.51
N GLY A 28 -6.21 -10.38 -9.28
CA GLY A 28 -5.40 -11.57 -9.14
C GLY A 28 -4.47 -11.44 -7.95
N ASN A 29 -3.16 -11.51 -8.20
CA ASN A 29 -2.15 -11.45 -7.15
C ASN A 29 -1.70 -10.04 -6.83
N THR A 30 -2.32 -9.03 -7.45
CA THR A 30 -1.94 -7.64 -7.23
C THR A 30 -3.09 -6.88 -6.59
N GLU A 31 -2.75 -5.82 -5.85
CA GLU A 31 -3.72 -4.92 -5.26
C GLU A 31 -3.24 -3.49 -5.43
N GLN A 32 -4.18 -2.60 -5.65
CA GLN A 32 -3.92 -1.17 -5.69
C GLN A 32 -4.64 -0.53 -4.52
N TRP A 33 -3.88 0.15 -3.67
CA TRP A 33 -4.43 0.85 -2.51
C TRP A 33 -4.35 2.34 -2.77
N PHE A 34 -5.46 3.02 -2.57
CA PHE A 34 -5.56 4.45 -2.85
C PHE A 34 -5.68 5.22 -1.55
N TYR A 35 -4.82 6.22 -1.41
CA TYR A 35 -4.82 7.14 -0.27
C TYR A 35 -4.84 8.56 -0.80
N PRO A 36 -5.30 9.53 0.02
CA PRO A 36 -5.18 10.93 -0.39
C PRO A 36 -3.75 11.34 -0.73
N ALA A 37 -2.77 10.72 -0.07
CA ALA A 37 -1.36 11.03 -0.28
C ALA A 37 -0.80 10.37 -1.54
N GLY A 38 -1.44 9.34 -2.07
CA GLY A 38 -0.95 8.68 -3.26
C GLY A 38 -1.50 7.28 -3.44
N GLN A 39 -0.93 6.55 -4.37
CA GLN A 39 -1.35 5.21 -4.72
C GLN A 39 -0.22 4.23 -4.44
N LEU A 40 -0.57 3.09 -3.90
CA LEU A 40 0.39 2.02 -3.61
C LEU A 40 -0.02 0.78 -4.40
N ASN A 41 0.96 0.12 -4.99
CA ASN A 41 0.72 -1.11 -5.73
C ASN A 41 1.39 -2.25 -4.99
N PHE A 42 0.60 -3.29 -4.67
CA PHE A 42 1.07 -4.47 -3.97
C PHE A 42 1.10 -5.67 -4.90
N ARG A 43 2.08 -6.52 -4.71
CA ARG A 43 2.07 -7.85 -5.30
C ARG A 43 2.22 -8.83 -4.16
N GLY A 44 1.21 -9.70 -4.00
CA GLY A 44 1.15 -10.53 -2.81
C GLY A 44 0.96 -9.64 -1.61
N ASP A 45 1.90 -9.70 -0.68
CA ASP A 45 1.79 -8.96 0.57
C ASP A 45 2.71 -7.74 0.63
N LYS A 46 3.39 -7.40 -0.47
CA LYS A 46 4.44 -6.38 -0.42
C LYS A 46 4.24 -5.32 -1.50
N ILE A 47 4.62 -4.10 -1.15
CA ILE A 47 4.60 -2.98 -2.09
C ILE A 47 5.68 -3.21 -3.15
N VAL A 48 5.28 -3.11 -4.42
CA VAL A 48 6.23 -3.21 -5.53
C VAL A 48 6.44 -1.87 -6.23
N SER A 49 5.51 -0.94 -6.06
CA SER A 49 5.70 0.40 -6.59
C SER A 49 4.76 1.36 -5.89
N THR A 50 5.08 2.65 -5.96
CA THR A 50 4.28 3.72 -5.39
C THR A 50 4.09 4.82 -6.43
N LYS A 51 3.01 5.59 -6.25
CA LYS A 51 2.77 6.75 -7.10
C LYS A 51 2.35 7.94 -6.31
#